data_34319ea70efa3a05aeaacf0d72870274
#
_entry.id   34319ea70efa3a05aeaacf0d72870274
#
_cell.length_a   1.000
_cell.length_b   1.000
_cell.length_c   1.000
_cell.angle_alpha   90.00
_cell.angle_beta   90.00
_cell.angle_gamma   90.00
#
_symmetry.space_group_name_H-M   'P 1'
#
loop_
_entity.id
_entity.type
_entity.pdbx_description
1 polymer ?
#
loop_
_entity_poly.entity_id
_entity_poly.type
_entity_poly.pdbx_seq_one_letter_code
_entity_poly.pdbx_strand_id
1 'polypeptide(L)'
;EVAPRPHNSGHHTIECCITSQFEQHLRSILNLDLGCTSIKIPGIMLNLVGEQNHTGDVIYEKIEDVLKTEGASIHIYGKKQTKPNRKMGHITLVNKDLNKAKKLADKIRESIKVISK
;
A
#
# COMPACT_ATOMS: atom_id res chain seq x y z
N GLU A 1 16.43 6.33 11.39
CA GLU A 1 16.27 7.06 10.13
C GLU A 1 15.02 7.93 10.18
N VAL A 2 15.08 9.14 9.65
CA VAL A 2 13.94 10.06 9.50
C VAL A 2 13.77 10.38 8.02
N ALA A 3 12.58 10.15 7.50
CA ALA A 3 12.22 10.57 6.14
C ALA A 3 11.68 12.01 6.19
N PRO A 4 12.28 12.98 5.49
CA PRO A 4 11.86 14.38 5.54
C PRO A 4 10.66 14.67 4.60
N ARG A 5 9.89 13.66 4.24
CA ARG A 5 8.74 13.70 3.31
C ARG A 5 7.83 12.51 3.56
N PRO A 6 6.59 12.51 3.03
CA PRO A 6 5.78 11.30 2.98
C PRO A 6 6.59 10.14 2.40
N HIS A 7 6.52 8.99 3.04
CA HIS A 7 7.34 7.84 2.71
C HIS A 7 6.50 6.56 2.63
N ASN A 8 6.95 5.60 1.84
CA ASN A 8 6.30 4.31 1.63
C ASN A 8 5.96 3.58 2.94
N SER A 9 6.83 3.66 3.95
CA SER A 9 6.57 3.05 5.27
C SER A 9 5.33 3.61 5.99
N GLY A 10 4.89 4.81 5.64
CA GLY A 10 3.71 5.46 6.20
C GLY A 10 2.44 5.31 5.36
N HIS A 11 2.47 4.58 4.24
CA HIS A 11 1.28 4.44 3.36
C HIS A 11 0.11 3.73 4.06
N HIS A 12 0.39 2.80 4.99
CA HIS A 12 -0.65 2.14 5.79
C HIS A 12 -1.52 3.12 6.57
N THR A 13 -1.02 4.34 6.84
CA THR A 13 -1.76 5.35 7.61
C THR A 13 -3.04 5.81 6.93
N ILE A 14 -3.17 5.63 5.60
CA ILE A 14 -4.39 5.98 4.86
C ILE A 14 -5.59 5.22 5.43
N GLU A 15 -5.46 3.91 5.59
CA GLU A 15 -6.54 3.06 6.09
C GLU A 15 -6.48 2.83 7.60
N CYS A 16 -5.28 2.79 8.19
CA CYS A 16 -5.09 2.37 9.58
C CYS A 16 -5.18 3.50 10.60
N CYS A 17 -4.90 4.76 10.24
CA CYS A 17 -4.86 5.89 11.17
C CYS A 17 -6.03 6.87 10.97
N ILE A 18 -6.29 7.69 11.98
CA ILE A 18 -7.30 8.75 11.89
C ILE A 18 -6.87 9.78 10.85
N THR A 19 -5.59 10.20 10.90
CA THR A 19 -5.01 11.14 9.93
C THR A 19 -3.86 10.46 9.19
N SER A 20 -3.89 10.49 7.86
CA SER A 20 -2.83 9.89 7.04
C SER A 20 -1.55 10.74 7.05
N GLN A 21 -0.41 10.13 6.69
CA GLN A 21 0.84 10.87 6.52
C GLN A 21 0.71 11.99 5.47
N PHE A 22 -0.11 11.79 4.46
CA PHE A 22 -0.33 12.78 3.39
C PHE A 22 -1.10 14.00 3.91
N GLU A 23 -2.14 13.77 4.68
CA GLU A 23 -2.91 14.85 5.30
C GLU A 23 -2.07 15.60 6.33
N GLN A 24 -1.28 14.90 7.17
CA GLN A 24 -0.36 15.56 8.11
C GLN A 24 0.66 16.43 7.38
N HIS A 25 1.20 15.94 6.26
CA HIS A 25 2.12 16.71 5.45
C HIS A 25 1.48 18.00 4.92
N LEU A 26 0.27 17.90 4.35
CA LEU A 26 -0.46 19.07 3.86
C LEU A 26 -0.78 20.06 4.99
N ARG A 27 -1.25 19.57 6.14
CA ARG A 27 -1.50 20.41 7.31
C ARG A 27 -0.25 21.15 7.75
N SER A 28 0.89 20.45 7.81
CA SER A 28 2.17 21.02 8.20
C SER A 28 2.63 22.14 7.26
N ILE A 29 2.61 21.92 5.95
CA ILE A 29 3.07 22.96 4.97
C ILE A 29 2.11 24.12 4.84
N LEU A 30 0.83 23.95 5.18
CA LEU A 30 -0.20 24.97 5.17
C LEU A 30 -0.34 25.69 6.53
N ASN A 31 0.54 25.37 7.49
CA ASN A 31 0.49 25.91 8.86
C ASN A 31 -0.87 25.70 9.55
N LEU A 32 -1.46 24.52 9.34
CA LEU A 32 -2.70 24.10 9.99
C LEU A 32 -2.38 23.23 11.21
N ASP A 33 -3.33 23.12 12.14
CA ASP A 33 -3.21 22.21 13.28
C ASP A 33 -3.05 20.76 12.82
N LEU A 34 -2.11 20.03 13.42
CA LEU A 34 -1.89 18.62 13.11
C LEU A 34 -3.08 17.77 13.54
N GLY A 35 -3.41 16.77 12.74
CA GLY A 35 -4.48 15.82 13.03
C GLY A 35 -4.05 14.73 14.02
N CYS A 36 -5.03 14.01 14.55
CA CYS A 36 -4.82 12.89 15.45
C CYS A 36 -4.06 11.75 14.74
N THR A 37 -2.98 11.26 15.34
CA THR A 37 -2.14 10.18 14.80
C THR A 37 -2.54 8.78 15.28
N SER A 38 -3.61 8.65 16.06
CA SER A 38 -4.04 7.37 16.62
C SER A 38 -4.40 6.36 15.53
N ILE A 39 -4.09 5.10 15.80
CA ILE A 39 -4.48 3.96 14.96
C ILE A 39 -5.96 3.66 15.23
N LYS A 40 -6.79 3.64 14.20
CA LYS A 40 -8.22 3.25 14.28
C LYS A 40 -8.43 1.76 14.05
N ILE A 41 -7.57 1.11 13.28
CA ILE A 41 -7.62 -0.32 13.02
C ILE A 41 -6.23 -0.85 12.66
N PRO A 42 -5.81 -2.02 13.18
CA PRO A 42 -4.56 -2.65 12.76
C PRO A 42 -4.58 -3.06 11.28
N GLY A 43 -3.42 -2.99 10.63
CA GLY A 43 -3.32 -3.40 9.23
C GLY A 43 -1.90 -3.76 8.81
N ILE A 44 -1.80 -4.32 7.62
CA ILE A 44 -0.54 -4.69 6.97
C ILE A 44 -0.52 -4.09 5.57
N MET A 45 0.57 -3.46 5.23
CA MET A 45 0.80 -2.92 3.89
C MET A 45 1.76 -3.82 3.12
N LEU A 46 1.38 -4.17 1.90
CA LEU A 46 2.18 -4.91 0.93
C LEU A 46 2.53 -4.00 -0.24
N ASN A 47 3.80 -3.95 -0.63
CA ASN A 47 4.19 -3.29 -1.86
C ASN A 47 3.89 -4.18 -3.08
N LEU A 48 3.32 -3.59 -4.12
CA LEU A 48 3.25 -4.18 -5.45
C LEU A 48 4.52 -3.78 -6.20
N VAL A 49 5.41 -4.73 -6.41
CA VAL A 49 6.70 -4.50 -7.06
C VAL A 49 6.83 -5.35 -8.31
N GLY A 50 7.50 -4.80 -9.33
CA GLY A 50 7.78 -5.53 -10.56
C GLY A 50 8.59 -6.80 -10.29
N GLU A 51 8.14 -7.92 -10.86
CA GLU A 51 8.79 -9.23 -10.76
C GLU A 51 10.14 -9.24 -11.50
N GLN A 52 11.00 -10.17 -11.10
CA GLN A 52 12.29 -10.40 -11.78
C GLN A 52 12.04 -10.81 -13.23
N ASN A 53 12.93 -10.37 -14.13
CA ASN A 53 12.86 -10.64 -15.57
C ASN A 53 11.65 -10.03 -16.31
N HIS A 54 10.90 -9.14 -15.68
CA HIS A 54 9.79 -8.43 -16.30
C HIS A 54 10.11 -6.94 -16.47
N THR A 55 10.20 -6.48 -17.71
CA THR A 55 10.40 -5.06 -18.06
C THR A 55 9.53 -4.71 -19.26
N GLY A 56 8.62 -3.76 -19.13
CA GLY A 56 7.69 -3.37 -20.18
C GLY A 56 6.35 -2.90 -19.64
N ASP A 57 5.32 -2.92 -20.46
CA ASP A 57 3.98 -2.48 -20.09
C ASP A 57 3.42 -3.36 -18.96
N VAL A 58 2.94 -2.71 -17.90
CA VAL A 58 2.57 -3.39 -16.66
C VAL A 58 1.28 -4.19 -16.79
N ILE A 59 1.30 -5.39 -16.22
CA ILE A 59 0.14 -6.23 -15.98
C ILE A 59 0.10 -6.58 -14.49
N TYR A 60 -1.07 -6.43 -13.87
CA TYR A 60 -1.34 -6.85 -12.49
C TYR A 60 -2.15 -8.14 -12.53
N GLU A 61 -1.46 -9.29 -12.43
CA GLU A 61 -2.14 -10.58 -12.41
C GLU A 61 -2.91 -10.80 -11.10
N LYS A 62 -4.11 -11.34 -11.21
CA LYS A 62 -5.01 -11.70 -10.08
C LYS A 62 -5.38 -10.54 -9.16
N ILE A 63 -5.36 -9.31 -9.67
CA ILE A 63 -5.76 -8.14 -8.88
C ILE A 63 -7.24 -8.23 -8.45
N GLU A 64 -8.07 -8.92 -9.21
CA GLU A 64 -9.47 -9.16 -8.91
C GLU A 64 -9.69 -9.96 -7.62
N ASP A 65 -8.76 -10.83 -7.25
CA ASP A 65 -8.83 -11.60 -6.01
C ASP A 65 -8.62 -10.70 -4.79
N VAL A 66 -7.80 -9.66 -4.94
CA VAL A 66 -7.61 -8.64 -3.91
C VAL A 66 -8.87 -7.80 -3.75
N LEU A 67 -9.52 -7.42 -4.86
CA LEU A 67 -10.77 -6.65 -4.84
C LEU A 67 -11.93 -7.38 -4.14
N LYS A 68 -11.92 -8.72 -4.16
CA LYS A 68 -12.90 -9.57 -3.45
C LYS A 68 -12.58 -9.75 -1.97
N THR A 69 -11.39 -9.32 -1.51
CA THR A 69 -10.94 -9.54 -0.14
C THR A 69 -11.42 -8.41 0.76
N GLU A 70 -12.26 -8.74 1.74
CA GLU A 70 -12.73 -7.79 2.74
C GLU A 70 -11.56 -7.17 3.51
N GLY A 71 -11.58 -5.84 3.67
CA GLY A 71 -10.54 -5.09 4.36
C GLY A 71 -9.29 -4.79 3.52
N ALA A 72 -9.29 -5.17 2.24
CA ALA A 72 -8.20 -4.84 1.31
C ALA A 72 -8.48 -3.52 0.58
N SER A 73 -7.49 -2.65 0.56
CA SER A 73 -7.47 -1.40 -0.22
C SER A 73 -6.28 -1.41 -1.16
N ILE A 74 -6.52 -1.16 -2.44
CA ILE A 74 -5.49 -1.18 -3.49
C ILE A 74 -5.19 0.24 -3.94
N HIS A 75 -3.90 0.57 -4.00
CA HIS A 75 -3.39 1.84 -4.50
C HIS A 75 -2.43 1.59 -5.66
N ILE A 76 -2.85 1.90 -6.88
CA ILE A 76 -2.05 1.81 -8.09
C ILE A 76 -1.44 3.17 -8.41
N TYR A 77 -0.13 3.23 -8.66
CA TYR A 77 0.59 4.50 -8.86
C TYR A 77 0.51 5.04 -10.29
N GLY A 78 -0.18 4.35 -11.20
CA GLY A 78 -0.39 4.82 -12.58
C GLY A 78 0.84 4.77 -13.48
N LYS A 79 1.91 4.10 -13.08
CA LYS A 79 3.09 3.90 -13.92
C LYS A 79 2.78 2.93 -15.04
N LYS A 80 2.99 3.33 -16.30
CA LYS A 80 2.68 2.51 -17.47
C LYS A 80 3.59 1.30 -17.62
N GLN A 81 4.85 1.42 -17.22
CA GLN A 81 5.85 0.36 -17.37
C GLN A 81 6.39 -0.11 -16.02
N THR A 82 6.60 -1.40 -15.90
CA THR A 82 7.27 -2.04 -14.77
C THR A 82 8.71 -2.41 -15.11
N LYS A 83 9.50 -2.69 -14.09
CA LYS A 83 10.82 -3.31 -14.13
C LYS A 83 11.10 -3.98 -12.78
N PRO A 84 12.09 -4.88 -12.68
CA PRO A 84 12.41 -5.55 -11.43
C PRO A 84 12.51 -4.59 -10.23
N ASN A 85 11.84 -4.94 -9.14
CA ASN A 85 11.80 -4.20 -7.87
C ASN A 85 11.18 -2.79 -7.94
N ARG A 86 10.63 -2.38 -9.09
CA ARG A 86 9.94 -1.09 -9.18
C ARG A 86 8.63 -1.12 -8.42
N LYS A 87 8.44 -0.20 -7.47
CA LYS A 87 7.18 -0.03 -6.76
C LYS A 87 6.12 0.53 -7.70
N MET A 88 5.09 -0.27 -7.96
CA MET A 88 4.00 0.01 -8.89
C MET A 88 2.69 0.34 -8.19
N GLY A 89 2.60 0.04 -6.91
CA GLY A 89 1.45 0.26 -6.06
C GLY A 89 1.66 -0.31 -4.67
N HIS A 90 0.61 -0.32 -3.88
CA HIS A 90 0.56 -1.06 -2.61
C HIS A 90 -0.86 -1.53 -2.31
N ILE A 91 -0.97 -2.49 -1.41
CA ILE A 91 -2.22 -2.99 -0.86
C ILE A 91 -2.15 -2.83 0.65
N THR A 92 -3.18 -2.25 1.25
CA THR A 92 -3.34 -2.24 2.72
C THR A 92 -4.46 -3.19 3.09
N LEU A 93 -4.18 -4.08 4.04
CA LEU A 93 -5.13 -5.03 4.60
C LEU A 93 -5.40 -4.66 6.04
N VAL A 94 -6.63 -4.31 6.35
CA VAL A 94 -7.05 -3.96 7.71
C VAL A 94 -7.90 -5.08 8.31
N ASN A 95 -7.67 -5.39 9.58
CA ASN A 95 -8.49 -6.31 10.35
C ASN A 95 -8.29 -6.04 11.84
N LYS A 96 -9.36 -6.13 12.64
CA LYS A 96 -9.27 -6.00 14.10
C LYS A 96 -8.31 -7.04 14.71
N ASP A 97 -8.23 -8.22 14.11
CA ASP A 97 -7.25 -9.26 14.43
C ASP A 97 -6.05 -9.18 13.48
N LEU A 98 -4.92 -8.72 14.00
CA LEU A 98 -3.68 -8.57 13.23
C LEU A 98 -3.17 -9.91 12.66
N ASN A 99 -3.41 -11.04 13.34
CA ASN A 99 -3.00 -12.34 12.85
C ASN A 99 -3.81 -12.77 11.62
N LYS A 100 -5.10 -12.41 11.57
CA LYS A 100 -5.93 -12.60 10.36
C LYS A 100 -5.44 -11.72 9.22
N ALA A 101 -5.10 -10.45 9.48
CA ALA A 101 -4.51 -9.57 8.48
C ALA A 101 -3.18 -10.16 7.92
N LYS A 102 -2.32 -10.71 8.77
CA LYS A 102 -1.06 -11.39 8.35
C LYS A 102 -1.33 -12.54 7.41
N LYS A 103 -2.22 -13.47 7.77
CA LYS A 103 -2.56 -14.63 6.93
C LYS A 103 -3.11 -14.21 5.57
N LEU A 104 -3.98 -13.19 5.52
CA LEU A 104 -4.50 -12.65 4.28
C LEU A 104 -3.39 -11.99 3.45
N ALA A 105 -2.50 -11.24 4.09
CA ALA A 105 -1.37 -10.61 3.41
C ALA A 105 -0.44 -11.63 2.76
N ASP A 106 -0.11 -12.72 3.47
CA ASP A 106 0.73 -13.78 2.93
C ASP A 106 0.07 -14.46 1.73
N LYS A 107 -1.23 -14.79 1.83
CA LYS A 107 -2.00 -15.36 0.70
C LYS A 107 -2.01 -14.42 -0.52
N ILE A 108 -2.22 -13.13 -0.32
CA ILE A 108 -2.22 -12.14 -1.41
C ILE A 108 -0.82 -12.01 -2.02
N ARG A 109 0.22 -11.96 -1.20
CA ARG A 109 1.62 -11.89 -1.67
C ARG A 109 2.00 -13.06 -2.57
N GLU A 110 1.50 -14.26 -2.27
CA GLU A 110 1.75 -15.45 -3.09
C GLU A 110 0.97 -15.43 -4.41
N SER A 111 -0.22 -14.84 -4.42
CA SER A 111 -1.11 -14.89 -5.58
C SER A 111 -0.90 -13.75 -6.57
N ILE A 112 -0.75 -12.51 -6.10
CA ILE A 112 -0.64 -11.34 -6.98
C ILE A 112 0.76 -11.20 -7.56
N LYS A 113 0.85 -10.90 -8.86
CA LYS A 113 2.12 -10.64 -9.55
C LYS A 113 2.04 -9.36 -10.37
N VAL A 114 3.14 -8.63 -10.38
CA VAL A 114 3.32 -7.44 -11.21
C VAL A 114 4.32 -7.78 -12.31
N ILE A 115 3.82 -8.10 -13.47
CA ILE A 115 4.61 -8.58 -14.62
C ILE A 115 4.57 -7.58 -15.77
N SER A 116 5.32 -7.85 -16.83
CA SER A 116 5.22 -7.12 -18.10
C SER A 116 4.55 -7.97 -19.16
N LYS A 117 3.92 -7.27 -20.09
CA LYS A 117 3.43 -7.86 -21.35
C LYS A 117 4.60 -8.37 -22.18
#